data_57553fdefc9ee72606a8ced942068b35
#
_entry.id   57553fdefc9ee72606a8ced942068b35
#
_cell.length_a   1.000
_cell.length_b   1.000
_cell.length_c   1.000
_cell.angle_alpha   90.00
_cell.angle_beta   90.00
_cell.angle_gamma   90.00
#
_symmetry.space_group_name_H-M   'P 1'
#
loop_
_entity.id
_entity.type
_entity.pdbx_description
1 polymer ?
#
loop_
_entity_poly.entity_id
_entity_poly.type
_entity_poly.pdbx_seq_one_letter_code
_entity_poly.pdbx_strand_id
1 'polypeptide(L)'
;MKAIIVDDERLGIRQFQMEAEGIEGVEIAGAFSNPLEALDFARDHQVQAAFLDIEMPVMNGLILAQKLREIIPGIVIIFVTGYEQYAMDAFRIKADFYLTKPYDRKDIEEAIERARLLSARQKNRVYLRTFGRFDMFVDGQVVHFANNKAKELLALCVDRRGGSLTIWEAADKLWEGREYDDRVKNLYRKAVMCLRQIFAEYGLEDVFRSNRGECSIGCRKVDCDYYQLLDGDEKARKAWLLVEEYMGEYSWAEETQAVLQSF
;
A
#
# COMPACT_ATOMS: atom_id res chain seq x y z
N MET A 1 -1.43 -1.23 -12.02
CA MET A 1 -0.43 -2.08 -11.34
C MET A 1 0.96 -1.70 -11.83
N LYS A 2 1.93 -1.45 -10.95
CA LYS A 2 3.33 -1.22 -11.33
C LYS A 2 4.10 -2.53 -11.30
N ALA A 3 4.76 -2.89 -12.40
CA ALA A 3 5.50 -4.13 -12.53
C ALA A 3 6.93 -3.88 -12.98
N ILE A 4 7.82 -4.84 -12.69
CA ILE A 4 9.17 -4.90 -13.24
C ILE A 4 9.35 -6.18 -14.05
N ILE A 5 10.25 -6.13 -15.05
CA ILE A 5 10.74 -7.30 -15.79
C ILE A 5 12.24 -7.46 -15.53
N VAL A 6 12.69 -8.67 -15.24
CA VAL A 6 14.10 -9.00 -15.05
C VAL A 6 14.46 -10.23 -15.86
N ASP A 7 15.38 -10.08 -16.80
CA ASP A 7 15.81 -11.12 -17.73
C ASP A 7 17.21 -10.72 -18.24
N ASP A 8 18.22 -11.58 -18.11
CA ASP A 8 19.58 -11.24 -18.56
C ASP A 8 19.70 -11.09 -20.09
N GLU A 9 18.74 -11.66 -20.82
CA GLU A 9 18.63 -11.49 -22.27
C GLU A 9 17.86 -10.22 -22.64
N ARG A 10 18.55 -9.21 -23.17
CA ARG A 10 17.92 -7.96 -23.63
C ARG A 10 16.81 -8.17 -24.68
N LEU A 11 16.89 -9.26 -25.46
CA LEU A 11 15.85 -9.62 -26.42
C LEU A 11 14.59 -10.09 -25.70
N GLY A 12 14.71 -10.88 -24.62
CA GLY A 12 13.60 -11.31 -23.78
C GLY A 12 12.87 -10.11 -23.16
N ILE A 13 13.62 -9.15 -22.61
CA ILE A 13 13.05 -7.90 -22.08
C ILE A 13 12.26 -7.14 -23.16
N ARG A 14 12.86 -6.96 -24.36
CA ARG A 14 12.19 -6.24 -25.46
C ARG A 14 10.93 -6.94 -25.95
N GLN A 15 10.99 -8.25 -26.10
CA GLN A 15 9.83 -9.05 -26.50
C GLN A 15 8.71 -8.88 -25.47
N PHE A 16 9.00 -9.04 -24.17
CA PHE A 16 8.02 -8.84 -23.11
C PHE A 16 7.39 -7.44 -23.16
N GLN A 17 8.21 -6.41 -23.30
CA GLN A 17 7.73 -5.02 -23.37
C GLN A 17 6.83 -4.78 -24.59
N MET A 18 7.18 -5.34 -25.76
CA MET A 18 6.37 -5.25 -26.97
C MET A 18 5.01 -5.95 -26.81
N GLU A 19 5.00 -7.16 -26.26
CA GLU A 19 3.76 -7.89 -26.02
C GLU A 19 2.90 -7.25 -24.94
N ALA A 20 3.51 -6.61 -23.91
CA ALA A 20 2.81 -5.90 -22.85
C ALA A 20 2.32 -4.49 -23.28
N GLU A 21 2.78 -3.96 -24.43
CA GLU A 21 2.43 -2.63 -24.89
C GLU A 21 0.92 -2.50 -25.16
N GLY A 22 0.31 -1.46 -24.56
CA GLY A 22 -1.12 -1.18 -24.71
C GLY A 22 -2.05 -2.09 -23.90
N ILE A 23 -1.53 -2.99 -23.07
CA ILE A 23 -2.36 -3.75 -22.12
C ILE A 23 -2.78 -2.82 -20.97
N GLU A 24 -4.07 -2.65 -20.79
CA GLU A 24 -4.62 -1.78 -19.75
C GLU A 24 -4.33 -2.31 -18.35
N GLY A 25 -4.10 -1.38 -17.42
CA GLY A 25 -3.96 -1.70 -15.98
C GLY A 25 -2.56 -2.14 -15.55
N VAL A 26 -1.57 -2.19 -16.44
CA VAL A 26 -0.16 -2.43 -16.11
C VAL A 26 0.74 -1.29 -16.60
N GLU A 27 1.73 -0.95 -15.78
CA GLU A 27 2.84 -0.05 -16.10
C GLU A 27 4.14 -0.80 -15.81
N ILE A 28 4.98 -1.02 -16.84
CA ILE A 28 6.31 -1.57 -16.62
C ILE A 28 7.21 -0.45 -16.12
N ALA A 29 7.32 -0.36 -14.79
CA ALA A 29 8.05 0.70 -14.10
C ALA A 29 9.58 0.54 -14.18
N GLY A 30 10.07 -0.66 -14.50
CA GLY A 30 11.48 -0.95 -14.66
C GLY A 30 11.72 -2.24 -15.45
N ALA A 31 12.84 -2.25 -16.18
CA ALA A 31 13.29 -3.40 -16.97
C ALA A 31 14.80 -3.59 -16.76
N PHE A 32 15.22 -4.71 -16.24
CA PHE A 32 16.57 -4.92 -15.74
C PHE A 32 17.21 -6.17 -16.34
N SER A 33 18.44 -6.04 -16.83
CA SER A 33 19.25 -7.19 -17.22
C SER A 33 20.19 -7.69 -16.10
N ASN A 34 20.17 -6.99 -14.97
CA ASN A 34 20.92 -7.34 -13.78
C ASN A 34 19.98 -7.44 -12.57
N PRO A 35 19.88 -8.60 -11.91
CA PRO A 35 19.00 -8.79 -10.76
C PRO A 35 19.32 -7.88 -9.56
N LEU A 36 20.56 -7.42 -9.39
CA LEU A 36 20.93 -6.50 -8.32
C LEU A 36 20.32 -5.10 -8.52
N GLU A 37 20.30 -4.60 -9.77
CA GLU A 37 19.66 -3.33 -10.11
C GLU A 37 18.16 -3.38 -9.85
N ALA A 38 17.51 -4.52 -10.12
CA ALA A 38 16.10 -4.72 -9.80
C ALA A 38 15.81 -4.67 -8.29
N LEU A 39 16.70 -5.25 -7.47
CA LEU A 39 16.58 -5.18 -6.01
C LEU A 39 16.74 -3.74 -5.50
N ASP A 40 17.72 -3.00 -6.01
CA ASP A 40 17.95 -1.62 -5.61
C ASP A 40 16.76 -0.75 -6.03
N PHE A 41 16.22 -0.94 -7.23
CA PHE A 41 15.02 -0.26 -7.68
C PHE A 41 13.81 -0.56 -6.78
N ALA A 42 13.62 -1.82 -6.39
CA ALA A 42 12.50 -2.24 -5.55
C ALA A 42 12.52 -1.64 -4.12
N ARG A 43 13.70 -1.22 -3.61
CA ARG A 43 13.81 -0.53 -2.32
C ARG A 43 13.25 0.90 -2.36
N ASP A 44 13.42 1.57 -3.49
CA ASP A 44 13.11 3.00 -3.62
C ASP A 44 11.79 3.25 -4.34
N HIS A 45 11.22 2.22 -5.00
CA HIS A 45 10.04 2.36 -5.83
C HIS A 45 8.94 1.38 -5.42
N GLN A 46 7.69 1.79 -5.63
CA GLN A 46 6.54 0.89 -5.46
C GLN A 46 6.47 -0.09 -6.62
N VAL A 47 6.66 -1.38 -6.33
CA VAL A 47 6.52 -2.49 -7.27
C VAL A 47 5.47 -3.45 -6.73
N GLN A 48 4.48 -3.79 -7.56
CA GLN A 48 3.39 -4.68 -7.18
C GLN A 48 3.55 -6.09 -7.77
N ALA A 49 4.23 -6.20 -8.92
CA ALA A 49 4.50 -7.48 -9.57
C ALA A 49 5.91 -7.49 -10.16
N ALA A 50 6.52 -8.68 -10.20
CA ALA A 50 7.80 -8.91 -10.85
C ALA A 50 7.69 -10.10 -11.79
N PHE A 51 8.05 -9.88 -13.06
CA PHE A 51 8.22 -10.90 -14.08
C PHE A 51 9.71 -11.24 -14.14
N LEU A 52 10.07 -12.50 -13.86
CA LEU A 52 11.46 -12.87 -13.62
C LEU A 52 11.85 -14.05 -14.49
N ASP A 53 12.95 -13.95 -15.23
CA ASP A 53 13.62 -15.16 -15.71
C ASP A 53 14.27 -15.90 -14.52
N ILE A 54 14.41 -17.21 -14.66
CA ILE A 54 15.00 -18.06 -13.61
C ILE A 54 16.52 -18.15 -13.80
N GLU A 55 16.99 -18.48 -14.98
CA GLU A 55 18.41 -18.65 -15.23
C GLU A 55 19.06 -17.31 -15.63
N MET A 56 19.59 -16.63 -14.65
CA MET A 56 20.32 -15.38 -14.85
C MET A 56 21.71 -15.45 -14.19
N PRO A 57 22.74 -14.81 -14.77
CA PRO A 57 24.03 -14.61 -14.13
C PRO A 57 23.89 -13.82 -12.83
N VAL A 58 24.87 -13.95 -11.94
CA VAL A 58 24.98 -13.23 -10.66
C VAL A 58 23.97 -13.71 -9.63
N MET A 59 22.70 -13.81 -9.97
CA MET A 59 21.64 -14.26 -9.07
C MET A 59 20.51 -14.95 -9.86
N ASN A 60 20.23 -16.19 -9.48
CA ASN A 60 19.10 -16.94 -10.02
C ASN A 60 17.75 -16.27 -9.65
N GLY A 61 16.78 -16.32 -10.56
CA GLY A 61 15.47 -15.70 -10.39
C GLY A 61 14.69 -16.20 -9.17
N LEU A 62 14.88 -17.45 -8.75
CA LEU A 62 14.27 -17.98 -7.52
C LEU A 62 14.79 -17.26 -6.27
N ILE A 63 16.10 -17.00 -6.23
CA ILE A 63 16.72 -16.23 -5.14
C ILE A 63 16.29 -14.77 -5.20
N LEU A 64 16.22 -14.19 -6.40
CA LEU A 64 15.73 -12.83 -6.61
C LEU A 64 14.30 -12.68 -6.09
N ALA A 65 13.42 -13.63 -6.40
CA ALA A 65 12.03 -13.64 -5.93
C ALA A 65 11.93 -13.64 -4.39
N GLN A 66 12.76 -14.44 -3.71
CA GLN A 66 12.80 -14.46 -2.24
C GLN A 66 13.25 -13.10 -1.68
N LYS A 67 14.31 -12.51 -2.23
CA LYS A 67 14.81 -11.20 -1.80
C LYS A 67 13.83 -10.07 -2.09
N LEU A 68 13.12 -10.12 -3.22
CA LEU A 68 12.06 -9.16 -3.50
C LEU A 68 10.91 -9.25 -2.49
N ARG A 69 10.56 -10.46 -2.04
CA ARG A 69 9.54 -10.65 -0.98
C ARG A 69 10.01 -10.21 0.40
N GLU A 70 11.31 -10.26 0.69
CA GLU A 70 11.87 -9.67 1.91
C GLU A 70 11.71 -8.13 1.92
N ILE A 71 11.86 -7.48 0.75
CA ILE A 71 11.71 -6.04 0.59
C ILE A 71 10.22 -5.65 0.49
N ILE A 72 9.43 -6.42 -0.26
CA ILE A 72 8.00 -6.18 -0.54
C ILE A 72 7.22 -7.47 -0.26
N PRO A 73 6.77 -7.73 0.97
CA PRO A 73 6.16 -9.02 1.36
C PRO A 73 4.96 -9.46 0.53
N GLY A 74 4.24 -8.53 -0.08
CA GLY A 74 3.07 -8.81 -0.92
C GLY A 74 3.35 -8.86 -2.43
N ILE A 75 4.60 -8.72 -2.91
CA ILE A 75 4.91 -8.68 -4.34
C ILE A 75 4.43 -9.96 -5.05
N VAL A 76 3.73 -9.79 -6.17
CA VAL A 76 3.34 -10.91 -7.03
C VAL A 76 4.53 -11.34 -7.87
N ILE A 77 4.89 -12.60 -7.82
CA ILE A 77 6.02 -13.17 -8.56
C ILE A 77 5.52 -14.05 -9.70
N ILE A 78 5.91 -13.70 -10.90
CA ILE A 78 5.63 -14.47 -12.12
C ILE A 78 6.96 -14.82 -12.76
N PHE A 79 7.22 -16.13 -12.91
CA PHE A 79 8.39 -16.56 -13.67
C PHE A 79 8.08 -16.60 -15.15
N VAL A 80 9.03 -16.12 -15.96
CA VAL A 80 8.96 -16.07 -17.44
C VAL A 80 10.23 -16.72 -17.97
N THR A 81 10.23 -18.02 -18.21
CA THR A 81 11.45 -18.78 -18.48
C THR A 81 11.25 -19.91 -19.49
N GLY A 82 12.31 -20.28 -20.17
CA GLY A 82 12.32 -21.44 -21.09
C GLY A 82 12.52 -22.80 -20.39
N TYR A 83 12.68 -22.84 -19.09
CA TYR A 83 13.11 -24.02 -18.37
C TYR A 83 11.97 -24.63 -17.54
N GLU A 84 11.23 -25.60 -18.07
CA GLU A 84 10.11 -26.27 -17.40
C GLU A 84 10.52 -27.03 -16.12
N GLN A 85 11.77 -27.47 -16.02
CA GLN A 85 12.25 -28.22 -14.85
C GLN A 85 12.20 -27.42 -13.54
N TYR A 86 12.18 -26.10 -13.58
CA TYR A 86 12.09 -25.25 -12.38
C TYR A 86 10.66 -25.01 -11.89
N ALA A 87 9.64 -25.53 -12.57
CA ALA A 87 8.25 -25.34 -12.16
C ALA A 87 7.99 -25.83 -10.73
N MET A 88 8.61 -26.97 -10.33
CA MET A 88 8.49 -27.49 -8.97
C MET A 88 9.18 -26.61 -7.93
N ASP A 89 10.32 -26.01 -8.26
CA ASP A 89 11.03 -25.10 -7.36
C ASP A 89 10.30 -23.75 -7.25
N ALA A 90 9.76 -23.23 -8.35
CA ALA A 90 8.86 -22.09 -8.37
C ALA A 90 7.61 -22.33 -7.47
N PHE A 91 7.03 -23.50 -7.53
CA PHE A 91 5.92 -23.88 -6.65
C PHE A 91 6.33 -23.91 -5.16
N ARG A 92 7.51 -24.45 -4.82
CA ARG A 92 8.03 -24.48 -3.43
C ARG A 92 8.20 -23.10 -2.83
N ILE A 93 8.63 -22.13 -3.62
CA ILE A 93 8.74 -20.73 -3.18
C ILE A 93 7.42 -19.94 -3.33
N LYS A 94 6.31 -20.65 -3.63
CA LYS A 94 4.98 -20.07 -3.79
C LYS A 94 4.94 -18.98 -4.85
N ALA A 95 5.53 -19.22 -6.04
CA ALA A 95 5.33 -18.36 -7.19
C ALA A 95 3.83 -18.23 -7.51
N ASP A 96 3.42 -17.03 -7.89
CA ASP A 96 2.01 -16.75 -8.15
C ASP A 96 1.57 -17.22 -9.54
N PHE A 97 2.52 -17.24 -10.49
CA PHE A 97 2.32 -17.77 -11.82
C PHE A 97 3.64 -18.19 -12.48
N TYR A 98 3.54 -19.01 -13.53
CA TYR A 98 4.68 -19.50 -14.29
C TYR A 98 4.33 -19.45 -15.79
N LEU A 99 5.12 -18.71 -16.56
CA LEU A 99 4.96 -18.54 -17.99
C LEU A 99 6.19 -19.11 -18.71
N THR A 100 5.95 -20.04 -19.64
CA THR A 100 7.04 -20.68 -20.41
C THR A 100 7.34 -19.92 -21.68
N LYS A 101 8.62 -19.73 -22.00
CA LYS A 101 9.09 -19.26 -23.32
C LYS A 101 9.07 -20.44 -24.32
N PRO A 102 8.62 -20.27 -25.59
CA PRO A 102 8.12 -19.03 -26.16
C PRO A 102 6.66 -18.75 -25.76
N TYR A 103 6.33 -17.49 -25.61
CA TYR A 103 4.99 -16.99 -25.27
C TYR A 103 4.51 -16.00 -26.35
N ASP A 104 3.21 -15.83 -26.45
CA ASP A 104 2.57 -14.83 -27.30
C ASP A 104 1.90 -13.72 -26.45
N ARG A 105 1.26 -12.76 -27.15
CA ARG A 105 0.56 -11.65 -26.50
C ARG A 105 -0.54 -12.11 -25.56
N LYS A 106 -1.27 -13.19 -25.89
CA LYS A 106 -2.37 -13.70 -25.05
C LYS A 106 -1.85 -14.27 -23.73
N ASP A 107 -0.71 -14.95 -23.78
CA ASP A 107 -0.06 -15.49 -22.60
C ASP A 107 0.37 -14.37 -21.65
N ILE A 108 0.88 -13.27 -22.21
CA ILE A 108 1.25 -12.07 -21.43
C ILE A 108 0.01 -11.37 -20.88
N GLU A 109 -1.07 -11.25 -21.66
CA GLU A 109 -2.35 -10.69 -21.17
C GLU A 109 -2.91 -11.50 -19.98
N GLU A 110 -2.89 -12.83 -20.07
CA GLU A 110 -3.33 -13.69 -18.95
C GLU A 110 -2.43 -13.52 -17.71
N ALA A 111 -1.11 -13.52 -17.91
CA ALA A 111 -0.15 -13.33 -16.82
C ALA A 111 -0.32 -11.96 -16.13
N ILE A 112 -0.51 -10.88 -16.91
CA ILE A 112 -0.75 -9.53 -16.40
C ILE A 112 -2.09 -9.46 -15.67
N GLU A 113 -3.16 -10.01 -16.23
CA GLU A 113 -4.48 -10.01 -15.58
C GLU A 113 -4.43 -10.77 -14.26
N ARG A 114 -3.75 -11.91 -14.22
CA ARG A 114 -3.55 -12.67 -12.99
C ARG A 114 -2.73 -11.90 -11.97
N ALA A 115 -1.63 -11.25 -12.39
CA ALA A 115 -0.85 -10.37 -11.53
C ALA A 115 -1.68 -9.23 -10.97
N ARG A 116 -2.53 -8.62 -11.79
CA ARG A 116 -3.43 -7.52 -11.43
C ARG A 116 -4.44 -7.96 -10.37
N LEU A 117 -5.08 -9.12 -10.55
CA LEU A 117 -6.04 -9.67 -9.58
C LEU A 117 -5.37 -10.02 -8.25
N LEU A 118 -4.15 -10.55 -8.29
CA LEU A 118 -3.41 -10.89 -7.08
C LEU A 118 -2.84 -9.64 -6.39
N SER A 119 -2.32 -8.67 -7.15
CA SER A 119 -1.80 -7.42 -6.61
C SER A 119 -2.91 -6.53 -6.03
N ALA A 120 -4.12 -6.60 -6.58
CA ALA A 120 -5.30 -5.94 -5.99
C ALA A 120 -5.68 -6.52 -4.61
N ARG A 121 -5.20 -7.73 -4.28
CA ARG A 121 -5.30 -8.34 -2.95
C ARG A 121 -4.15 -7.98 -2.01
N GLN A 122 -3.16 -7.22 -2.49
CA GLN A 122 -2.11 -6.65 -1.63
C GLN A 122 -2.77 -5.65 -0.69
N LYS A 123 -3.15 -6.13 0.48
CA LYS A 123 -3.56 -5.25 1.57
C LYS A 123 -2.32 -4.46 1.99
N ASN A 124 -2.47 -3.15 2.07
CA ASN A 124 -1.47 -2.34 2.74
C ASN A 124 -1.20 -2.94 4.14
N ARG A 125 0.04 -2.82 4.61
CA ARG A 125 0.39 -3.24 5.98
C ARG A 125 -0.45 -2.52 7.04
N VAL A 126 -0.89 -1.30 6.71
CA VAL A 126 -1.72 -0.47 7.56
C VAL A 126 -3.18 -0.58 7.14
N TYR A 127 -4.02 -1.01 8.05
CA TYR A 127 -5.47 -0.93 7.91
C TYR A 127 -6.05 0.02 8.95
N LEU A 128 -6.89 0.94 8.51
CA LEU A 128 -7.57 1.91 9.35
C LEU A 128 -9.06 1.59 9.35
N ARG A 129 -9.56 1.20 10.50
CA ARG A 129 -10.99 1.00 10.73
C ARG A 129 -11.60 2.32 11.16
N THR A 130 -12.61 2.77 10.44
CA THR A 130 -13.33 4.01 10.72
C THR A 130 -14.81 3.75 11.03
N PHE A 131 -15.37 2.62 10.59
CA PHE A 131 -16.74 2.25 10.90
C PHE A 131 -16.83 1.75 12.35
N GLY A 132 -17.74 2.35 13.12
CA GLY A 132 -17.80 2.28 14.56
C GLY A 132 -16.70 3.15 15.19
N ARG A 133 -15.80 2.53 15.93
CA ARG A 133 -14.67 3.22 16.58
C ARG A 133 -13.43 3.19 15.69
N PHE A 134 -12.67 4.28 15.74
CA PHE A 134 -11.41 4.37 15.03
C PHE A 134 -10.34 3.45 15.63
N ASP A 135 -9.72 2.61 14.81
CA ASP A 135 -8.54 1.83 15.18
C ASP A 135 -7.58 1.69 14.00
N MET A 136 -6.28 1.62 14.31
CA MET A 136 -5.20 1.34 13.37
C MET A 136 -4.67 -0.07 13.60
N PHE A 137 -4.46 -0.79 12.52
CA PHE A 137 -3.82 -2.11 12.51
C PHE A 137 -2.58 -2.07 11.62
N VAL A 138 -1.52 -2.73 12.06
CA VAL A 138 -0.32 -2.97 11.25
C VAL A 138 -0.10 -4.47 11.19
N ASP A 139 0.03 -5.01 9.98
CA ASP A 139 0.16 -6.45 9.74
C ASP A 139 -0.91 -7.29 10.46
N GLY A 140 -2.14 -6.75 10.56
CA GLY A 140 -3.29 -7.37 11.22
C GLY A 140 -3.31 -7.26 12.75
N GLN A 141 -2.33 -6.63 13.37
CA GLN A 141 -2.27 -6.40 14.81
C GLN A 141 -2.73 -4.98 15.16
N VAL A 142 -3.58 -4.85 16.19
CA VAL A 142 -4.04 -3.53 16.65
C VAL A 142 -2.88 -2.72 17.24
N VAL A 143 -2.76 -1.46 16.84
CA VAL A 143 -1.78 -0.53 17.39
C VAL A 143 -2.32 0.16 18.61
N HIS A 144 -1.59 0.07 19.73
CA HIS A 144 -1.96 0.74 20.97
C HIS A 144 -1.36 2.14 21.04
N PHE A 145 -2.23 3.13 21.23
CA PHE A 145 -1.83 4.52 21.37
C PHE A 145 -1.75 4.90 22.87
N ALA A 146 -0.56 5.17 23.37
CA ALA A 146 -0.38 5.70 24.72
C ALA A 146 -0.94 7.13 24.87
N ASN A 147 -1.10 7.86 23.77
CA ASN A 147 -1.64 9.20 23.72
C ASN A 147 -2.94 9.21 22.88
N ASN A 148 -4.09 9.35 23.57
CA ASN A 148 -5.39 9.39 22.89
C ASN A 148 -5.53 10.56 21.91
N LYS A 149 -4.89 11.72 22.15
CA LYS A 149 -4.92 12.85 21.24
C LYS A 149 -4.05 12.62 19.99
N ALA A 150 -3.05 11.73 20.07
CA ALA A 150 -2.33 11.27 18.86
C ALA A 150 -3.22 10.34 18.03
N LYS A 151 -3.98 9.42 18.65
CA LYS A 151 -4.96 8.58 17.96
C LYS A 151 -6.03 9.43 17.27
N GLU A 152 -6.59 10.40 17.96
CA GLU A 152 -7.60 11.33 17.44
C GLU A 152 -7.04 12.21 16.31
N LEU A 153 -5.79 12.69 16.41
CA LEU A 153 -5.12 13.43 15.34
C LEU A 153 -4.95 12.57 14.07
N LEU A 154 -4.60 11.30 14.23
CA LEU A 154 -4.52 10.37 13.11
C LEU A 154 -5.90 10.15 12.47
N ALA A 155 -6.95 9.94 13.27
CA ALA A 155 -8.32 9.82 12.80
C ALA A 155 -8.76 11.05 11.98
N LEU A 156 -8.43 12.24 12.46
CA LEU A 156 -8.74 13.49 11.74
C LEU A 156 -7.95 13.63 10.42
N CYS A 157 -6.69 13.17 10.37
CA CYS A 157 -5.92 13.07 9.11
C CYS A 157 -6.56 12.08 8.13
N VAL A 158 -7.13 10.99 8.62
CA VAL A 158 -7.86 10.00 7.81
C VAL A 158 -9.13 10.62 7.23
N ASP A 159 -9.89 11.31 8.03
CA ASP A 159 -11.11 12.01 7.60
C ASP A 159 -10.83 13.02 6.46
N ARG A 160 -9.68 13.69 6.48
CA ARG A 160 -9.21 14.62 5.44
C ARG A 160 -8.76 13.95 4.13
N ARG A 161 -8.75 12.63 4.04
CA ARG A 161 -8.46 11.85 2.81
C ARG A 161 -7.19 12.30 2.07
N GLY A 162 -6.08 12.43 2.81
CA GLY A 162 -4.78 12.86 2.28
C GLY A 162 -4.64 14.37 2.12
N GLY A 163 -5.68 15.14 2.39
CA GLY A 163 -5.58 16.60 2.52
C GLY A 163 -4.70 16.97 3.72
N SER A 164 -3.99 18.10 3.59
CA SER A 164 -3.18 18.66 4.69
C SER A 164 -4.09 19.16 5.80
N LEU A 165 -3.75 18.84 7.02
CA LEU A 165 -4.40 19.31 8.24
C LEU A 165 -3.45 20.28 8.95
N THR A 166 -3.84 21.51 9.07
CA THR A 166 -3.05 22.54 9.77
C THR A 166 -3.14 22.38 11.28
N ILE A 167 -2.12 22.88 11.98
CA ILE A 167 -2.11 22.91 13.45
C ILE A 167 -3.34 23.65 14.02
N TRP A 168 -3.82 24.67 13.33
CA TRP A 168 -4.98 25.46 13.77
C TRP A 168 -6.27 24.63 13.66
N GLU A 169 -6.51 23.97 12.51
CA GLU A 169 -7.67 23.09 12.31
C GLU A 169 -7.65 21.90 13.28
N ALA A 170 -6.46 21.29 13.48
CA ALA A 170 -6.31 20.22 14.47
C ALA A 170 -6.59 20.72 15.89
N ALA A 171 -6.13 21.93 16.24
CA ALA A 171 -6.35 22.50 17.56
C ALA A 171 -7.82 22.78 17.84
N ASP A 172 -8.54 23.30 16.87
CA ASP A 172 -9.98 23.59 16.96
C ASP A 172 -10.79 22.30 17.25
N LYS A 173 -10.50 21.21 16.54
CA LYS A 173 -11.21 19.94 16.70
C LYS A 173 -10.77 19.12 17.93
N LEU A 174 -9.47 19.06 18.22
CA LEU A 174 -8.93 18.21 19.27
C LEU A 174 -9.01 18.84 20.66
N TRP A 175 -9.00 20.15 20.76
CA TRP A 175 -9.02 20.89 22.01
C TRP A 175 -10.10 21.96 22.02
N GLU A 176 -11.28 21.57 21.57
CA GLU A 176 -12.47 22.41 21.54
C GLU A 176 -12.65 23.19 22.84
N GLY A 177 -12.98 24.49 22.74
CA GLY A 177 -13.15 25.39 23.86
C GLY A 177 -11.85 25.90 24.53
N ARG A 178 -10.66 25.56 24.00
CA ARG A 178 -9.40 26.13 24.46
C ARG A 178 -8.93 27.24 23.53
N GLU A 179 -8.35 28.31 24.12
CA GLU A 179 -7.67 29.30 23.33
C GLU A 179 -6.47 28.70 22.59
N TYR A 180 -6.26 29.15 21.35
CA TYR A 180 -5.12 28.74 20.54
C TYR A 180 -3.84 29.45 21.01
N ASP A 181 -3.26 28.96 22.08
CA ASP A 181 -2.06 29.45 22.75
C ASP A 181 -0.85 28.50 22.52
N ASP A 182 0.29 28.85 23.12
CA ASP A 182 1.49 28.03 23.03
C ASP A 182 1.36 26.66 23.76
N ARG A 183 0.43 26.54 24.70
CA ARG A 183 0.15 25.28 25.37
C ARG A 183 -0.54 24.30 24.40
N VAL A 184 -1.54 24.78 23.65
CA VAL A 184 -2.25 23.98 22.64
C VAL A 184 -1.28 23.61 21.51
N LYS A 185 -0.42 24.53 21.03
CA LYS A 185 0.63 24.22 20.05
C LYS A 185 1.60 23.14 20.56
N ASN A 186 1.94 23.14 21.82
CA ASN A 186 2.80 22.12 22.42
C ASN A 186 2.10 20.77 22.54
N LEU A 187 0.79 20.73 22.85
CA LEU A 187 -0.01 19.51 22.85
C LEU A 187 -0.08 18.89 21.44
N TYR A 188 -0.31 19.70 20.41
CA TYR A 188 -0.26 19.25 19.02
C TYR A 188 1.12 18.68 18.65
N ARG A 189 2.21 19.37 18.96
CA ARG A 189 3.57 18.89 18.68
C ARG A 189 3.83 17.53 19.35
N LYS A 190 3.37 17.33 20.60
CA LYS A 190 3.48 16.06 21.31
C LYS A 190 2.68 14.95 20.60
N ALA A 191 1.48 15.23 20.13
CA ALA A 191 0.66 14.27 19.38
C ALA A 191 1.35 13.88 18.05
N VAL A 192 1.87 14.84 17.29
CA VAL A 192 2.63 14.60 16.05
C VAL A 192 3.90 13.78 16.32
N MET A 193 4.66 14.10 17.39
CA MET A 193 5.85 13.32 17.75
C MET A 193 5.50 11.87 18.09
N CYS A 194 4.41 11.65 18.83
CA CYS A 194 3.92 10.31 19.17
C CYS A 194 3.57 9.53 17.89
N LEU A 195 2.85 10.14 16.93
CA LEU A 195 2.55 9.49 15.65
C LEU A 195 3.82 9.15 14.87
N ARG A 196 4.76 10.09 14.74
CA ARG A 196 6.04 9.82 14.07
C ARG A 196 6.77 8.64 14.68
N GLN A 197 6.79 8.56 16.02
CA GLN A 197 7.44 7.46 16.73
C GLN A 197 6.74 6.13 16.43
N ILE A 198 5.40 6.08 16.51
CA ILE A 198 4.62 4.88 16.21
C ILE A 198 4.90 4.41 14.77
N PHE A 199 4.80 5.31 13.78
CA PHE A 199 5.06 4.91 12.39
C PHE A 199 6.52 4.47 12.16
N ALA A 200 7.50 5.08 12.83
CA ALA A 200 8.90 4.68 12.77
C ALA A 200 9.15 3.31 13.40
N GLU A 201 8.51 2.96 14.51
CA GLU A 201 8.60 1.65 15.16
C GLU A 201 8.18 0.50 14.22
N TYR A 202 7.27 0.77 13.26
CA TYR A 202 6.83 -0.19 12.25
C TYR A 202 7.54 -0.06 10.90
N GLY A 203 8.50 0.89 10.74
CA GLY A 203 9.17 1.17 9.47
C GLY A 203 8.21 1.74 8.40
N LEU A 204 7.30 2.64 8.82
CA LEU A 204 6.20 3.20 8.02
C LEU A 204 6.23 4.74 8.02
N GLU A 205 7.44 5.35 8.11
CA GLU A 205 7.64 6.80 8.23
C GLU A 205 7.04 7.59 7.07
N ASP A 206 6.88 6.94 5.93
CA ASP A 206 6.36 7.55 4.71
C ASP A 206 4.81 7.57 4.64
N VAL A 207 4.13 6.87 5.58
CA VAL A 207 2.66 6.82 5.68
C VAL A 207 2.12 8.10 6.32
N PHE A 208 2.73 8.55 7.43
CA PHE A 208 2.34 9.77 8.12
C PHE A 208 3.38 10.87 7.84
N ARG A 209 2.91 11.97 7.27
CA ARG A 209 3.74 13.13 6.93
C ARG A 209 3.41 14.29 7.84
N SER A 210 4.44 14.99 8.32
CA SER A 210 4.24 16.24 9.05
C SER A 210 5.37 17.21 8.78
N ASN A 211 5.05 18.45 8.42
CA ASN A 211 5.98 19.51 8.10
C ASN A 211 5.39 20.88 8.45
N ARG A 212 6.19 21.74 9.08
CA ARG A 212 5.89 23.17 9.34
C ARG A 212 4.48 23.47 9.90
N GLY A 213 3.98 22.63 10.82
CA GLY A 213 2.67 22.83 11.44
C GLY A 213 1.50 22.23 10.67
N GLU A 214 1.77 21.40 9.69
CA GLU A 214 0.77 20.61 8.98
C GLU A 214 1.07 19.13 9.11
N CYS A 215 0.04 18.30 9.01
CA CYS A 215 0.19 16.86 8.92
C CYS A 215 -0.84 16.25 7.95
N SER A 216 -0.53 15.07 7.44
CA SER A 216 -1.40 14.31 6.54
C SER A 216 -1.05 12.84 6.55
N ILE A 217 -1.97 12.02 6.04
CA ILE A 217 -1.75 10.59 5.81
C ILE A 217 -1.68 10.28 4.31
N GLY A 218 -0.81 9.36 3.92
CA GLY A 218 -0.73 8.87 2.55
C GLY A 218 -1.84 7.87 2.25
N CYS A 219 -2.98 8.31 1.71
CA CYS A 219 -4.16 7.47 1.46
C CYS A 219 -3.89 6.23 0.62
N ARG A 220 -2.91 6.28 -0.30
CA ARG A 220 -2.53 5.14 -1.14
C ARG A 220 -1.66 4.10 -0.41
N LYS A 221 -1.21 4.40 0.80
CA LYS A 221 -0.32 3.56 1.62
C LYS A 221 -1.04 2.88 2.78
N VAL A 222 -2.34 3.08 2.85
CA VAL A 222 -3.20 2.51 3.88
C VAL A 222 -4.45 1.93 3.23
N ASP A 223 -4.96 0.85 3.78
CA ASP A 223 -6.31 0.39 3.55
C ASP A 223 -7.22 1.05 4.58
N CYS A 224 -8.40 1.51 4.16
CA CYS A 224 -9.36 2.16 5.03
C CYS A 224 -10.77 1.83 4.54
N ASP A 225 -11.64 1.36 5.44
CA ASP A 225 -13.02 1.03 5.14
C ASP A 225 -13.81 2.22 4.57
N TYR A 226 -13.59 3.42 5.11
CA TYR A 226 -14.16 4.67 4.59
C TYR A 226 -13.73 4.96 3.14
N TYR A 227 -12.43 4.81 2.83
CA TYR A 227 -11.94 5.06 1.47
C TYR A 227 -12.48 4.02 0.50
N GLN A 228 -12.51 2.74 0.90
CA GLN A 228 -13.07 1.64 0.13
C GLN A 228 -14.55 1.85 -0.17
N LEU A 229 -15.33 2.37 0.80
CA LEU A 229 -16.74 2.71 0.57
C LEU A 229 -16.90 3.80 -0.49
N LEU A 230 -16.08 4.87 -0.42
CA LEU A 230 -16.12 5.95 -1.41
C LEU A 230 -15.70 5.51 -2.80
N ASP A 231 -14.80 4.50 -2.88
CA ASP A 231 -14.35 3.88 -4.14
C ASP A 231 -15.36 2.84 -4.68
N GLY A 232 -16.49 2.65 -3.99
CA GLY A 232 -17.57 1.76 -4.43
C GLY A 232 -17.35 0.28 -4.09
N ASP A 233 -16.50 -0.06 -3.11
CA ASP A 233 -16.31 -1.45 -2.68
C ASP A 233 -17.56 -2.00 -2.00
N GLU A 234 -18.12 -3.07 -2.57
CA GLU A 234 -19.33 -3.73 -2.08
C GLU A 234 -19.19 -4.33 -0.67
N LYS A 235 -17.99 -4.72 -0.26
CA LYS A 235 -17.75 -5.26 1.09
C LYS A 235 -17.74 -4.14 2.11
N ALA A 236 -17.10 -3.02 1.79
CA ALA A 236 -17.11 -1.82 2.62
C ALA A 236 -18.54 -1.28 2.75
N ARG A 237 -19.33 -1.28 1.66
CA ARG A 237 -20.75 -0.89 1.70
C ARG A 237 -21.57 -1.79 2.62
N LYS A 238 -21.42 -3.10 2.54
CA LYS A 238 -22.10 -4.03 3.45
C LYS A 238 -21.67 -3.82 4.91
N ALA A 239 -20.39 -3.57 5.15
CA ALA A 239 -19.89 -3.28 6.48
C ALA A 239 -20.47 -1.97 7.03
N TRP A 240 -20.56 -0.92 6.20
CA TRP A 240 -21.21 0.34 6.55
C TRP A 240 -22.67 0.15 6.97
N LEU A 241 -23.47 -0.53 6.15
CA LEU A 241 -24.89 -0.78 6.43
C LEU A 241 -25.16 -1.64 7.68
N LEU A 242 -24.16 -2.36 8.18
CA LEU A 242 -24.25 -3.11 9.44
C LEU A 242 -23.92 -2.28 10.66
N VAL A 243 -23.05 -1.29 10.53
CA VAL A 243 -22.53 -0.51 11.65
C VAL A 243 -23.22 0.84 11.74
N GLU A 244 -23.42 1.52 10.60
CA GLU A 244 -24.05 2.83 10.44
C GLU A 244 -23.49 3.92 11.39
N GLU A 245 -22.23 3.75 11.80
CA GLU A 245 -21.50 4.66 12.70
C GLU A 245 -20.10 4.91 12.15
N TYR A 246 -19.66 6.17 12.12
CA TYR A 246 -18.35 6.63 11.66
C TYR A 246 -17.62 7.33 12.78
N MET A 247 -16.54 6.70 13.30
CA MET A 247 -15.69 7.25 14.37
C MET A 247 -16.50 7.86 15.52
N GLY A 248 -17.52 7.14 16.02
CA GLY A 248 -18.55 7.65 16.95
C GLY A 248 -18.02 8.18 18.28
N GLU A 249 -16.74 7.95 18.60
CA GLU A 249 -16.09 8.55 19.79
C GLU A 249 -15.66 10.02 19.58
N TYR A 250 -15.75 10.58 18.34
CA TYR A 250 -15.32 11.94 18.04
C TYR A 250 -16.47 12.81 17.55
N SER A 251 -16.78 13.90 18.26
CA SER A 251 -17.86 14.85 17.92
C SER A 251 -17.66 15.48 16.56
N TRP A 252 -16.43 15.76 16.13
CA TRP A 252 -16.14 16.35 14.83
C TRP A 252 -16.45 15.42 13.63
N ALA A 253 -16.63 14.12 13.87
CA ALA A 253 -16.94 13.13 12.82
C ALA A 253 -18.41 13.19 12.36
N GLU A 254 -19.30 13.90 13.04
CA GLU A 254 -20.73 14.01 12.74
C GLU A 254 -21.01 14.53 11.31
N GLU A 255 -20.17 15.44 10.80
CA GLU A 255 -20.33 15.98 9.43
C GLU A 255 -20.14 14.87 8.39
N THR A 256 -19.07 14.08 8.53
CA THR A 256 -18.79 12.94 7.63
C THR A 256 -19.81 11.83 7.83
N GLN A 257 -20.22 11.55 9.07
CA GLN A 257 -21.28 10.62 9.40
C GLN A 257 -22.58 10.96 8.64
N ALA A 258 -23.01 12.21 8.63
CA ALA A 258 -24.22 12.65 7.94
C ALA A 258 -24.11 12.44 6.41
N VAL A 259 -22.94 12.66 5.82
CA VAL A 259 -22.70 12.38 4.40
C VAL A 259 -22.80 10.89 4.10
N LEU A 260 -22.23 10.05 4.96
CA LEU A 260 -22.23 8.60 4.78
C LEU A 260 -23.61 7.96 4.91
N GLN A 261 -24.56 8.59 5.59
CA GLN A 261 -25.96 8.13 5.66
C GLN A 261 -26.68 8.16 4.32
N SER A 262 -26.10 8.82 3.31
CA SER A 262 -26.65 8.86 1.95
C SER A 262 -26.16 7.70 1.05
N PHE A 263 -25.25 6.85 1.54
CA PHE A 263 -24.70 5.67 0.82
C PHE A 263 -25.52 4.42 1.12
#